data_712dbf34cd1ef2b0419161217c4a657f
#
_entry.id   712dbf34cd1ef2b0419161217c4a657f
#
_cell.length_a   1.000
_cell.length_b   1.000
_cell.length_c   1.000
_cell.angle_alpha   90.00
_cell.angle_beta   90.00
_cell.angle_gamma   90.00
#
_symmetry.space_group_name_H-M   'P 1'
#
loop_
_entity.id
_entity.type
_entity.pdbx_description
1 polymer ?
#
loop_
_entity_poly.entity_id
_entity_poly.type
_entity_poly.pdbx_seq_one_letter_code
_entity_poly.pdbx_strand_id
1 'polypeptide(L)'
;MEKYICTKEVYAQPMKMGDAYKFGLLQAGKVPSSSEMDNDGYMVKYNNGYFSWSSKDVFEESYMKAESYIDRILIEKKELDYKVENLEVFMASHKFNHQIDDIQKIMLSAQWAMMKSYSEVLGVRIKLNTIDEESDTEILFGFNIAMITLIFGYPITRKSWDGDKIVCAQIPNSIENEAIENMKSLPDKVKEIVSKTGCINYENQLIIYDRKTGKATSWVPSPDDIFSSDWKVVLQ
;
A
#
# COMPACT_ATOMS: atom_id res chain seq x y z
N MET A 1 -30.07 13.99 -15.86
CA MET A 1 -29.59 12.60 -15.72
C MET A 1 -28.63 12.59 -14.54
N GLU A 2 -28.78 11.62 -13.65
CA GLU A 2 -27.90 11.42 -12.50
C GLU A 2 -26.75 10.47 -12.90
N LYS A 3 -25.57 10.64 -12.27
CA LYS A 3 -24.41 9.80 -12.52
C LYS A 3 -24.40 8.61 -11.54
N TYR A 4 -24.26 7.40 -12.07
CA TYR A 4 -24.10 6.17 -11.30
C TYR A 4 -22.76 5.51 -11.62
N ILE A 5 -22.18 4.81 -10.64
CA ILE A 5 -20.94 4.03 -10.78
C ILE A 5 -21.31 2.56 -10.62
N CYS A 6 -20.85 1.70 -11.54
CA CYS A 6 -21.07 0.27 -11.46
C CYS A 6 -20.11 -0.34 -10.43
N THR A 7 -20.64 -1.14 -9.50
CA THR A 7 -19.90 -1.88 -8.47
C THR A 7 -20.02 -3.40 -8.63
N LYS A 8 -20.57 -3.87 -9.79
CA LYS A 8 -20.85 -5.30 -9.99
C LYS A 8 -19.67 -6.01 -10.65
N GLU A 9 -19.34 -7.17 -10.10
CA GLU A 9 -18.49 -8.14 -10.76
C GLU A 9 -19.31 -8.95 -11.78
N VAL A 10 -18.67 -9.33 -12.88
CA VAL A 10 -19.25 -10.15 -13.94
C VAL A 10 -18.26 -11.22 -14.40
N TYR A 11 -18.76 -12.30 -14.97
CA TYR A 11 -17.95 -13.24 -15.71
C TYR A 11 -18.10 -12.98 -17.19
N ALA A 12 -17.01 -12.97 -17.94
CA ALA A 12 -17.07 -12.71 -19.37
C ALA A 12 -16.10 -13.60 -20.15
N GLN A 13 -16.46 -13.89 -21.38
CA GLN A 13 -15.59 -14.56 -22.35
C GLN A 13 -15.70 -13.90 -23.73
N PRO A 14 -14.61 -13.84 -24.51
CA PRO A 14 -14.64 -13.30 -25.86
C PRO A 14 -15.68 -14.03 -26.70
N MET A 15 -16.47 -13.27 -27.46
CA MET A 15 -17.51 -13.80 -28.34
C MET A 15 -17.80 -12.80 -29.49
N LYS A 16 -17.83 -13.28 -30.70
CA LYS A 16 -18.23 -12.46 -31.87
C LYS A 16 -19.73 -12.15 -31.84
N MET A 17 -20.12 -11.01 -32.41
CA MET A 17 -21.51 -10.57 -32.47
C MET A 17 -22.39 -11.59 -33.20
N GLY A 18 -21.90 -12.23 -34.29
CA GLY A 18 -22.62 -13.24 -35.02
C GLY A 18 -22.97 -14.48 -34.19
N ASP A 19 -22.07 -14.91 -33.31
CA ASP A 19 -22.36 -16.02 -32.40
C ASP A 19 -23.31 -15.60 -31.27
N ALA A 20 -23.13 -14.38 -30.73
CA ALA A 20 -24.08 -13.81 -29.76
C ALA A 20 -25.50 -13.71 -30.34
N TYR A 21 -25.64 -13.38 -31.63
CA TYR A 21 -26.94 -13.38 -32.32
C TYR A 21 -27.57 -14.77 -32.33
N LYS A 22 -26.79 -15.80 -32.73
CA LYS A 22 -27.27 -17.21 -32.72
C LYS A 22 -27.72 -17.69 -31.34
N PHE A 23 -27.04 -17.23 -30.28
CA PHE A 23 -27.40 -17.56 -28.90
C PHE A 23 -28.48 -16.67 -28.29
N GLY A 24 -29.02 -15.68 -29.05
CA GLY A 24 -30.07 -14.79 -28.53
C GLY A 24 -29.59 -13.82 -27.43
N LEU A 25 -28.31 -13.46 -27.44
CA LEU A 25 -27.70 -12.58 -26.41
C LEU A 25 -27.77 -11.10 -26.78
N LEU A 26 -28.19 -10.76 -27.98
CA LEU A 26 -28.35 -9.38 -28.43
C LEU A 26 -29.67 -8.79 -27.92
N GLN A 27 -29.75 -7.46 -27.91
CA GLN A 27 -31.00 -6.76 -27.59
C GLN A 27 -32.14 -7.25 -28.46
N ALA A 28 -33.34 -7.34 -27.90
CA ALA A 28 -34.55 -7.76 -28.63
C ALA A 28 -34.75 -6.92 -29.87
N GLY A 29 -34.89 -7.59 -31.02
CA GLY A 29 -35.08 -6.98 -32.33
C GLY A 29 -33.80 -6.54 -33.07
N LYS A 30 -32.62 -6.68 -32.48
CA LYS A 30 -31.36 -6.39 -33.17
C LYS A 30 -30.95 -7.56 -34.03
N VAL A 31 -30.93 -7.35 -35.34
CA VAL A 31 -30.37 -8.28 -36.36
C VAL A 31 -29.10 -7.64 -36.92
N PRO A 32 -27.92 -8.23 -36.65
CA PRO A 32 -26.66 -7.66 -37.18
C PRO A 32 -26.58 -7.79 -38.68
N SER A 33 -26.00 -6.79 -39.33
CA SER A 33 -25.63 -6.86 -40.74
C SER A 33 -24.47 -7.85 -40.97
N SER A 34 -24.25 -8.24 -42.22
CA SER A 34 -23.15 -9.16 -42.53
C SER A 34 -21.77 -8.65 -42.10
N SER A 35 -21.55 -7.34 -42.12
CA SER A 35 -20.32 -6.71 -41.65
C SER A 35 -20.20 -6.64 -40.15
N GLU A 36 -21.31 -6.66 -39.39
CA GLU A 36 -21.31 -6.63 -37.93
C GLU A 36 -21.12 -8.02 -37.31
N MET A 37 -21.38 -9.09 -38.07
CA MET A 37 -21.25 -10.47 -37.55
C MET A 37 -19.86 -10.79 -37.03
N ASP A 38 -18.82 -10.19 -37.60
CA ASP A 38 -17.43 -10.39 -37.23
C ASP A 38 -16.93 -9.46 -36.12
N ASN A 39 -17.77 -8.55 -35.63
CA ASN A 39 -17.39 -7.63 -34.54
C ASN A 39 -17.04 -8.41 -33.28
N ASP A 40 -15.89 -8.05 -32.70
CA ASP A 40 -15.43 -8.59 -31.43
C ASP A 40 -16.22 -8.02 -30.28
N GLY A 41 -16.40 -8.85 -29.26
CA GLY A 41 -17.08 -8.48 -28.02
C GLY A 41 -16.96 -9.59 -26.98
N TYR A 42 -17.83 -9.53 -26.01
CA TYR A 42 -17.85 -10.44 -24.86
C TYR A 42 -19.26 -10.92 -24.57
N MET A 43 -19.41 -12.23 -24.36
CA MET A 43 -20.54 -12.75 -23.63
C MET A 43 -20.32 -12.44 -22.14
N VAL A 44 -21.27 -11.74 -21.54
CA VAL A 44 -21.22 -11.31 -20.13
C VAL A 44 -22.26 -12.06 -19.34
N LYS A 45 -21.84 -12.73 -18.26
CA LYS A 45 -22.71 -13.40 -17.30
C LYS A 45 -22.76 -12.59 -15.99
N TYR A 46 -23.94 -12.18 -15.60
CA TYR A 46 -24.19 -11.47 -14.37
C TYR A 46 -24.47 -12.44 -13.20
N ASN A 47 -24.27 -11.97 -11.95
CA ASN A 47 -24.45 -12.78 -10.75
C ASN A 47 -25.87 -13.35 -10.57
N ASN A 48 -26.88 -12.71 -11.17
CA ASN A 48 -28.26 -13.19 -11.19
C ASN A 48 -28.54 -14.26 -12.26
N GLY A 49 -27.51 -14.72 -12.98
CA GLY A 49 -27.63 -15.71 -14.04
C GLY A 49 -28.05 -15.16 -15.42
N TYR A 50 -28.27 -13.85 -15.54
CA TYR A 50 -28.56 -13.22 -16.82
C TYR A 50 -27.31 -13.18 -17.71
N PHE A 51 -27.49 -13.35 -19.01
CA PHE A 51 -26.44 -13.25 -20.03
C PHE A 51 -26.75 -12.13 -21.01
N SER A 52 -25.74 -11.42 -21.44
CA SER A 52 -25.82 -10.43 -22.51
C SER A 52 -24.55 -10.44 -23.35
N TRP A 53 -24.56 -9.74 -24.46
CA TRP A 53 -23.36 -9.46 -25.25
C TRP A 53 -23.05 -7.96 -25.18
N SER A 54 -21.77 -7.63 -25.06
CA SER A 54 -21.23 -6.28 -25.12
C SER A 54 -20.14 -6.21 -26.19
N SER A 55 -20.09 -5.11 -26.95
CA SER A 55 -18.96 -4.87 -27.85
C SER A 55 -17.65 -4.74 -27.08
N LYS A 56 -16.54 -5.08 -27.71
CA LYS A 56 -15.21 -5.08 -27.10
C LYS A 56 -14.90 -3.73 -26.42
N ASP A 57 -15.04 -2.64 -27.17
CA ASP A 57 -14.70 -1.31 -26.67
C ASP A 57 -15.51 -0.92 -25.43
N VAL A 58 -16.84 -1.15 -25.47
CA VAL A 58 -17.73 -0.84 -24.33
C VAL A 58 -17.43 -1.73 -23.11
N PHE A 59 -17.09 -2.99 -23.35
CA PHE A 59 -16.77 -3.90 -22.26
C PHE A 59 -15.42 -3.56 -21.62
N GLU A 60 -14.38 -3.37 -22.41
CA GLU A 60 -13.02 -3.07 -21.92
C GLU A 60 -12.89 -1.68 -21.29
N GLU A 61 -13.76 -0.72 -21.67
CA GLU A 61 -13.89 0.56 -20.99
C GLU A 61 -14.48 0.41 -19.56
N SER A 62 -15.39 -0.56 -19.38
CA SER A 62 -16.18 -0.72 -18.16
C SER A 62 -15.63 -1.78 -17.20
N TYR A 63 -14.90 -2.75 -17.69
CA TYR A 63 -14.44 -3.90 -16.93
C TYR A 63 -12.94 -4.17 -17.13
N MET A 64 -12.27 -4.57 -16.05
CA MET A 64 -10.88 -5.01 -16.08
C MET A 64 -10.81 -6.47 -15.64
N LYS A 65 -9.92 -7.24 -16.28
CA LYS A 65 -9.68 -8.63 -15.91
C LYS A 65 -9.13 -8.73 -14.48
N ALA A 66 -9.71 -9.61 -13.66
CA ALA A 66 -9.41 -9.76 -12.24
C ALA A 66 -9.23 -11.24 -11.84
N GLU A 67 -8.54 -12.04 -12.67
CA GLU A 67 -8.32 -13.46 -12.38
C GLU A 67 -7.22 -13.67 -11.35
N SER A 68 -6.07 -13.05 -11.57
CA SER A 68 -4.91 -13.20 -10.71
C SER A 68 -4.95 -12.25 -9.50
N TYR A 69 -4.17 -12.58 -8.50
CA TYR A 69 -3.89 -11.69 -7.37
C TYR A 69 -3.30 -10.35 -7.85
N ILE A 70 -2.41 -10.39 -8.85
CA ILE A 70 -1.77 -9.19 -9.40
C ILE A 70 -2.77 -8.32 -10.15
N ASP A 71 -3.67 -8.90 -10.93
CA ASP A 71 -4.72 -8.14 -11.61
C ASP A 71 -5.53 -7.32 -10.61
N ARG A 72 -5.91 -7.91 -9.47
CA ARG A 72 -6.67 -7.20 -8.42
C ARG A 72 -5.88 -6.05 -7.82
N ILE A 73 -4.58 -6.23 -7.55
CA ILE A 73 -3.72 -5.12 -7.06
C ILE A 73 -3.59 -4.01 -8.10
N LEU A 74 -3.45 -4.35 -9.38
CA LEU A 74 -3.36 -3.37 -10.47
C LEU A 74 -4.64 -2.55 -10.59
N ILE A 75 -5.80 -3.19 -10.49
CA ILE A 75 -7.11 -2.51 -10.50
C ILE A 75 -7.22 -1.58 -9.31
N GLU A 76 -6.96 -2.08 -8.10
CA GLU A 76 -7.02 -1.31 -6.86
C GLU A 76 -6.09 -0.08 -6.91
N LYS A 77 -4.85 -0.29 -7.37
CA LYS A 77 -3.89 0.81 -7.52
C LYS A 77 -4.36 1.85 -8.51
N LYS A 78 -4.88 1.44 -9.67
CA LYS A 78 -5.38 2.36 -10.71
C LYS A 78 -6.55 3.21 -10.20
N GLU A 79 -7.49 2.61 -9.48
CA GLU A 79 -8.62 3.33 -8.88
C GLU A 79 -8.14 4.29 -7.78
N LEU A 80 -7.17 3.87 -6.99
CA LEU A 80 -6.60 4.68 -5.92
C LEU A 80 -5.83 5.88 -6.48
N ASP A 81 -4.99 5.65 -7.50
CA ASP A 81 -4.23 6.72 -8.17
C ASP A 81 -5.18 7.78 -8.75
N TYR A 82 -6.27 7.36 -9.41
CA TYR A 82 -7.29 8.27 -9.90
C TYR A 82 -7.93 9.12 -8.78
N LYS A 83 -8.19 8.53 -7.62
CA LYS A 83 -8.72 9.26 -6.45
C LYS A 83 -7.69 10.24 -5.88
N VAL A 84 -6.42 9.85 -5.82
CA VAL A 84 -5.31 10.71 -5.38
C VAL A 84 -5.18 11.92 -6.29
N GLU A 85 -5.12 11.72 -7.60
CA GLU A 85 -5.02 12.79 -8.59
C GLU A 85 -6.19 13.77 -8.52
N ASN A 86 -7.43 13.25 -8.45
CA ASN A 86 -8.61 14.11 -8.33
C ASN A 86 -8.61 14.93 -7.04
N LEU A 87 -8.19 14.35 -5.92
CA LEU A 87 -8.09 15.08 -4.66
C LEU A 87 -6.97 16.14 -4.71
N GLU A 88 -5.84 15.82 -5.34
CA GLU A 88 -4.74 16.77 -5.53
C GLU A 88 -5.18 17.98 -6.37
N VAL A 89 -5.87 17.74 -7.48
CA VAL A 89 -6.46 18.80 -8.30
C VAL A 89 -7.48 19.63 -7.50
N PHE A 90 -8.32 18.98 -6.70
CA PHE A 90 -9.27 19.68 -5.83
C PHE A 90 -8.56 20.54 -4.78
N MET A 91 -7.51 20.03 -4.13
CA MET A 91 -6.74 20.76 -3.12
C MET A 91 -6.02 21.98 -3.71
N ALA A 92 -5.66 21.96 -4.98
CA ALA A 92 -5.10 23.11 -5.70
C ALA A 92 -6.16 24.15 -6.11
N SER A 93 -7.47 23.85 -5.97
CA SER A 93 -8.54 24.70 -6.44
C SER A 93 -8.82 25.92 -5.54
N HIS A 94 -9.37 26.96 -6.13
CA HIS A 94 -9.87 28.14 -5.38
C HIS A 94 -10.95 27.74 -4.35
N LYS A 95 -11.79 26.76 -4.67
CA LYS A 95 -12.85 26.27 -3.78
C LYS A 95 -12.25 25.68 -2.49
N PHE A 96 -11.22 24.86 -2.59
CA PHE A 96 -10.53 24.30 -1.44
C PHE A 96 -9.96 25.40 -0.54
N ASN A 97 -9.29 26.40 -1.13
CA ASN A 97 -8.61 27.43 -0.36
C ASN A 97 -9.57 28.40 0.36
N HIS A 98 -10.76 28.68 -0.22
CA HIS A 98 -11.62 29.77 0.24
C HIS A 98 -13.01 29.32 0.74
N GLN A 99 -13.48 28.11 0.41
CA GLN A 99 -14.84 27.66 0.74
C GLN A 99 -14.86 26.44 1.66
N ILE A 100 -13.72 25.81 1.91
CA ILE A 100 -13.61 24.65 2.81
C ILE A 100 -13.08 25.13 4.16
N ASP A 101 -13.68 24.68 5.26
CA ASP A 101 -13.20 24.97 6.60
C ASP A 101 -11.86 24.28 6.89
N ASP A 102 -11.12 24.79 7.87
CA ASP A 102 -9.76 24.36 8.15
C ASP A 102 -9.67 22.90 8.63
N ILE A 103 -10.69 22.41 9.35
CA ILE A 103 -10.73 21.01 9.81
C ILE A 103 -10.89 20.09 8.60
N GLN A 104 -11.80 20.42 7.69
CA GLN A 104 -11.97 19.65 6.45
C GLN A 104 -10.71 19.70 5.57
N LYS A 105 -10.03 20.85 5.47
CA LYS A 105 -8.74 20.94 4.75
C LYS A 105 -7.71 19.99 5.33
N ILE A 106 -7.58 19.96 6.67
CA ILE A 106 -6.64 19.05 7.36
C ILE A 106 -7.01 17.59 7.07
N MET A 107 -8.30 17.23 7.17
CA MET A 107 -8.76 15.86 6.93
C MET A 107 -8.57 15.42 5.48
N LEU A 108 -8.85 16.28 4.52
CA LEU A 108 -8.61 16.00 3.09
C LEU A 108 -7.12 15.86 2.78
N SER A 109 -6.27 16.70 3.39
CA SER A 109 -4.82 16.58 3.25
C SER A 109 -4.29 15.28 3.84
N ALA A 110 -4.78 14.88 5.03
CA ALA A 110 -4.46 13.60 5.65
C ALA A 110 -4.95 12.41 4.79
N GLN A 111 -6.18 12.49 4.26
CA GLN A 111 -6.73 11.48 3.36
C GLN A 111 -5.86 11.32 2.11
N TRP A 112 -5.46 12.43 1.47
CA TRP A 112 -4.56 12.41 0.32
C TRP A 112 -3.23 11.73 0.65
N ALA A 113 -2.60 12.10 1.77
CA ALA A 113 -1.33 11.51 2.20
C ALA A 113 -1.42 9.99 2.46
N MET A 114 -2.51 9.54 3.11
CA MET A 114 -2.75 8.12 3.37
C MET A 114 -3.00 7.34 2.08
N MET A 115 -3.81 7.87 1.16
CA MET A 115 -4.07 7.24 -0.14
C MET A 115 -2.79 7.15 -0.97
N LYS A 116 -1.96 8.19 -0.98
CA LYS A 116 -0.68 8.20 -1.68
C LYS A 116 0.28 7.15 -1.11
N SER A 117 0.39 7.05 0.22
CA SER A 117 1.19 6.03 0.90
C SER A 117 0.70 4.62 0.57
N TYR A 118 -0.61 4.41 0.53
CA TYR A 118 -1.18 3.11 0.18
C TYR A 118 -0.93 2.75 -1.28
N SER A 119 -1.05 3.71 -2.21
CA SER A 119 -0.66 3.51 -3.62
C SER A 119 0.81 3.12 -3.78
N GLU A 120 1.71 3.71 -2.97
CA GLU A 120 3.13 3.35 -2.94
C GLU A 120 3.32 1.88 -2.50
N VAL A 121 2.63 1.43 -1.44
CA VAL A 121 2.65 0.03 -0.98
C VAL A 121 2.17 -0.92 -2.07
N LEU A 122 1.06 -0.60 -2.76
CA LEU A 122 0.57 -1.41 -3.88
C LEU A 122 1.60 -1.47 -5.02
N GLY A 123 2.26 -0.35 -5.33
CA GLY A 123 3.35 -0.29 -6.31
C GLY A 123 4.52 -1.20 -5.95
N VAL A 124 4.93 -1.21 -4.68
CA VAL A 124 5.98 -2.13 -4.17
C VAL A 124 5.54 -3.59 -4.32
N ARG A 125 4.29 -3.92 -3.93
CA ARG A 125 3.74 -5.29 -4.06
C ARG A 125 3.70 -5.76 -5.52
N ILE A 126 3.35 -4.88 -6.46
CA ILE A 126 3.39 -5.19 -7.89
C ILE A 126 4.82 -5.48 -8.33
N LYS A 127 5.78 -4.61 -7.97
CA LYS A 127 7.20 -4.82 -8.29
C LYS A 127 7.71 -6.17 -7.78
N LEU A 128 7.45 -6.51 -6.52
CA LEU A 128 7.89 -7.78 -5.91
C LEU A 128 7.36 -9.01 -6.65
N ASN A 129 6.26 -8.91 -7.38
CA ASN A 129 5.67 -10.00 -8.13
C ASN A 129 6.03 -10.00 -9.63
N THR A 130 6.68 -8.94 -10.12
CA THR A 130 7.03 -8.76 -11.53
C THR A 130 8.53 -8.70 -11.79
N ILE A 131 9.32 -8.59 -10.72
CA ILE A 131 10.79 -8.58 -10.81
C ILE A 131 11.25 -10.05 -10.89
N ASP A 132 12.05 -10.37 -11.90
CA ASP A 132 12.78 -11.65 -11.96
C ASP A 132 13.76 -11.72 -10.80
N GLU A 133 13.93 -12.91 -10.20
CA GLU A 133 14.80 -13.16 -9.03
C GLU A 133 16.26 -12.71 -9.23
N GLU A 134 16.69 -12.54 -10.48
CA GLU A 134 18.03 -12.06 -10.85
C GLU A 134 18.16 -10.53 -10.92
N SER A 135 17.09 -9.78 -10.64
CA SER A 135 17.11 -8.32 -10.73
C SER A 135 17.63 -7.70 -9.42
N ASP A 136 18.73 -6.97 -9.49
CA ASP A 136 19.32 -6.16 -8.42
C ASP A 136 18.48 -4.92 -8.04
N THR A 137 17.18 -4.94 -8.30
CA THR A 137 16.30 -3.79 -8.09
C THR A 137 15.99 -3.60 -6.61
N GLU A 138 16.63 -2.61 -5.98
CA GLU A 138 16.31 -2.24 -4.60
C GLU A 138 14.90 -1.67 -4.49
N ILE A 139 14.17 -2.13 -3.48
CA ILE A 139 12.86 -1.59 -3.12
C ILE A 139 13.07 -0.51 -2.07
N LEU A 140 12.82 0.73 -2.47
CA LEU A 140 12.92 1.91 -1.62
C LEU A 140 11.52 2.49 -1.39
N PHE A 141 11.33 3.11 -0.21
CA PHE A 141 10.07 3.73 0.17
C PHE A 141 10.28 4.94 1.09
N GLY A 142 9.23 5.69 1.33
CA GLY A 142 9.23 6.84 2.21
C GLY A 142 9.27 6.50 3.70
N PHE A 143 9.55 7.49 4.53
CA PHE A 143 9.62 7.34 5.99
C PHE A 143 8.32 6.83 6.62
N ASN A 144 7.17 7.18 6.07
CA ASN A 144 5.85 6.69 6.49
C ASN A 144 5.74 5.16 6.47
N ILE A 145 6.20 4.51 5.39
CA ILE A 145 6.23 3.05 5.27
C ILE A 145 7.32 2.48 6.17
N ALA A 146 8.49 3.12 6.25
CA ALA A 146 9.56 2.72 7.14
C ALA A 146 9.12 2.63 8.60
N MET A 147 8.37 3.62 9.09
CA MET A 147 7.83 3.61 10.46
C MET A 147 6.82 2.48 10.69
N ILE A 148 5.96 2.20 9.72
CA ILE A 148 5.03 1.07 9.82
C ILE A 148 5.80 -0.25 9.90
N THR A 149 6.83 -0.45 9.08
CA THR A 149 7.63 -1.68 9.11
C THR A 149 8.37 -1.87 10.43
N LEU A 150 8.87 -0.78 11.04
CA LEU A 150 9.47 -0.82 12.38
C LEU A 150 8.48 -1.26 13.46
N ILE A 151 7.23 -0.75 13.43
CA ILE A 151 6.19 -1.11 14.39
C ILE A 151 5.86 -2.61 14.32
N PHE A 152 5.94 -3.20 13.11
CA PHE A 152 5.78 -4.64 12.91
C PHE A 152 7.04 -5.47 13.20
N GLY A 153 8.11 -4.84 13.73
CA GLY A 153 9.33 -5.51 14.18
C GLY A 153 10.37 -5.76 13.10
N TYR A 154 10.20 -5.20 11.90
CA TYR A 154 11.20 -5.31 10.83
C TYR A 154 12.24 -4.20 10.94
N PRO A 155 13.54 -4.52 10.95
CA PRO A 155 14.59 -3.52 10.97
C PRO A 155 14.67 -2.80 9.62
N ILE A 156 14.95 -1.50 9.68
CA ILE A 156 15.08 -0.65 8.50
C ILE A 156 16.46 -0.01 8.42
N THR A 157 16.82 0.40 7.21
CA THR A 157 18.02 1.20 6.93
C THR A 157 17.72 2.20 5.82
N ARG A 158 18.58 3.18 5.66
CA ARG A 158 18.58 4.06 4.48
C ARG A 158 19.60 3.58 3.46
N LYS A 159 19.30 3.74 2.19
CA LYS A 159 20.26 3.47 1.12
C LYS A 159 21.52 4.32 1.29
N SER A 160 21.37 5.60 1.67
CA SER A 160 22.44 6.53 1.94
C SER A 160 23.38 6.14 3.11
N TRP A 161 22.99 5.18 3.93
CA TRP A 161 23.84 4.66 5.03
C TRP A 161 24.70 3.46 4.63
N ASP A 162 24.67 3.04 3.37
CA ASP A 162 25.45 1.91 2.82
C ASP A 162 25.35 0.61 3.63
N GLY A 163 24.23 0.41 4.35
CA GLY A 163 24.00 -0.75 5.22
C GLY A 163 24.74 -0.72 6.56
N ASP A 164 25.49 0.33 6.86
CA ASP A 164 26.26 0.45 8.11
C ASP A 164 25.39 0.63 9.34
N LYS A 165 24.23 1.25 9.18
CA LYS A 165 23.32 1.56 10.28
C LYS A 165 21.98 0.89 10.06
N ILE A 166 21.43 0.35 11.14
CA ILE A 166 20.10 -0.27 11.17
C ILE A 166 19.29 0.38 12.28
N VAL A 167 18.04 0.70 12.01
CA VAL A 167 17.08 1.11 13.04
C VAL A 167 16.15 -0.06 13.32
N CYS A 168 15.89 -0.32 14.59
CA CYS A 168 14.92 -1.31 15.04
C CYS A 168 14.14 -0.81 16.25
N ALA A 169 12.97 -1.39 16.48
CA ALA A 169 12.18 -1.16 17.68
C ALA A 169 12.64 -2.12 18.79
N GLN A 170 12.91 -1.56 19.97
CA GLN A 170 13.14 -2.37 21.15
C GLN A 170 11.79 -2.73 21.77
N ILE A 171 11.61 -4.00 22.08
CA ILE A 171 10.39 -4.54 22.67
C ILE A 171 10.38 -4.21 24.17
N PRO A 172 9.23 -3.82 24.77
CA PRO A 172 9.10 -3.68 26.22
C PRO A 172 9.49 -4.96 26.94
N ASN A 173 10.19 -4.84 28.04
CA ASN A 173 10.60 -5.97 28.85
C ASN A 173 10.68 -5.59 30.32
N SER A 174 10.28 -6.52 31.20
CA SER A 174 10.47 -6.41 32.65
C SER A 174 11.67 -7.24 33.08
N ILE A 175 12.55 -6.62 33.84
CA ILE A 175 13.75 -7.29 34.39
C ILE A 175 13.59 -7.33 35.93
N GLU A 176 13.49 -8.54 36.46
CA GLU A 176 13.33 -8.80 37.85
C GLU A 176 14.66 -8.64 38.64
N ASN A 177 14.58 -8.48 39.95
CA ASN A 177 15.74 -8.21 40.83
C ASN A 177 16.90 -9.16 40.64
N GLU A 178 16.64 -10.46 40.50
CA GLU A 178 17.71 -11.47 40.33
C GLU A 178 18.58 -11.19 39.10
N ALA A 179 17.95 -10.69 38.03
CA ALA A 179 18.65 -10.31 36.78
C ALA A 179 19.33 -8.92 36.94
N ILE A 180 18.73 -7.99 37.67
CA ILE A 180 19.27 -6.64 37.91
C ILE A 180 20.64 -6.70 38.61
N GLU A 181 20.80 -7.59 39.59
CA GLU A 181 22.07 -7.76 40.30
C GLU A 181 23.23 -8.13 39.33
N ASN A 182 22.93 -8.91 38.33
CA ASN A 182 23.89 -9.39 37.32
C ASN A 182 24.07 -8.43 36.12
N MET A 183 23.33 -7.33 36.03
CA MET A 183 23.45 -6.38 34.95
C MET A 183 24.78 -5.63 34.93
N LYS A 184 25.55 -5.77 33.86
CA LYS A 184 26.78 -5.00 33.63
C LYS A 184 26.52 -3.56 33.14
N SER A 185 25.31 -3.30 32.65
CA SER A 185 24.92 -2.01 32.10
C SER A 185 24.45 -0.97 33.16
N LEU A 186 24.34 -1.37 34.43
CA LEU A 186 23.96 -0.49 35.51
C LEU A 186 25.06 -0.35 36.57
N PRO A 187 25.41 0.87 37.00
CA PRO A 187 26.27 1.10 38.16
C PRO A 187 25.66 0.52 39.44
N ASP A 188 26.49 0.04 40.39
CA ASP A 188 26.02 -0.64 41.58
C ASP A 188 25.08 0.21 42.44
N LYS A 189 25.36 1.51 42.62
CA LYS A 189 24.46 2.43 43.33
C LYS A 189 23.07 2.55 42.68
N VAL A 190 23.00 2.42 41.35
CA VAL A 190 21.72 2.44 40.62
C VAL A 190 20.98 1.14 40.85
N LYS A 191 21.70 -0.01 40.85
CA LYS A 191 21.10 -1.33 41.15
C LYS A 191 20.44 -1.31 42.51
N GLU A 192 21.14 -0.79 43.56
CA GLU A 192 20.59 -0.66 44.93
C GLU A 192 19.30 0.17 45.02
N ILE A 193 19.17 1.20 44.17
CA ILE A 193 17.96 2.04 44.09
C ILE A 193 16.83 1.29 43.43
N VAL A 194 17.11 0.70 42.28
CA VAL A 194 16.11 0.05 41.43
C VAL A 194 15.61 -1.24 42.06
N SER A 195 16.46 -2.00 42.76
CA SER A 195 16.08 -3.23 43.47
C SER A 195 15.01 -2.99 44.56
N LYS A 196 14.87 -1.76 45.06
CA LYS A 196 13.79 -1.41 46.01
C LYS A 196 12.40 -1.42 45.39
N THR A 197 12.29 -1.26 44.06
CA THR A 197 11.02 -1.33 43.31
C THR A 197 10.72 -2.75 42.81
N GLY A 198 11.69 -3.67 42.89
CA GLY A 198 11.52 -5.07 42.54
C GLY A 198 11.78 -5.41 41.09
N CYS A 199 11.69 -4.46 40.17
CA CYS A 199 11.92 -4.68 38.73
C CYS A 199 12.27 -3.38 37.98
N ILE A 200 12.80 -3.54 36.78
CA ILE A 200 12.93 -2.46 35.78
C ILE A 200 12.02 -2.80 34.59
N ASN A 201 11.09 -1.89 34.33
CA ASN A 201 10.24 -1.99 33.13
C ASN A 201 10.81 -1.10 32.03
N TYR A 202 11.33 -1.71 30.98
CA TYR A 202 11.75 -1.00 29.78
C TYR A 202 10.57 -0.79 28.86
N GLU A 203 10.35 0.47 28.48
CA GLU A 203 9.33 0.86 27.51
C GLU A 203 9.81 0.70 26.07
N ASN A 204 8.87 0.80 25.13
CA ASN A 204 9.20 0.85 23.71
C ASN A 204 10.14 2.01 23.39
N GLN A 205 11.20 1.72 22.66
CA GLN A 205 12.08 2.75 22.10
C GLN A 205 12.64 2.33 20.75
N LEU A 206 13.03 3.32 19.97
CA LEU A 206 13.76 3.09 18.73
C LEU A 206 15.25 3.16 19.02
N ILE A 207 16.00 2.20 18.51
CA ILE A 207 17.46 2.17 18.60
C ILE A 207 18.07 2.16 17.21
N ILE A 208 19.21 2.86 17.06
CA ILE A 208 20.07 2.74 15.89
C ILE A 208 21.31 1.93 16.26
N TYR A 209 21.55 0.90 15.48
CA TYR A 209 22.71 0.03 15.62
C TYR A 209 23.69 0.29 14.49
N ASP A 210 24.92 0.61 14.84
CA ASP A 210 26.03 0.81 13.91
C ASP A 210 26.80 -0.51 13.78
N ARG A 211 26.74 -1.10 12.58
CA ARG A 211 27.39 -2.40 12.29
C ARG A 211 28.92 -2.33 12.32
N LYS A 212 29.52 -1.17 12.02
CA LYS A 212 30.99 -1.02 12.02
C LYS A 212 31.55 -0.98 13.43
N THR A 213 30.85 -0.31 14.34
CA THR A 213 31.35 -0.09 15.70
C THR A 213 30.71 -1.00 16.74
N GLY A 214 29.62 -1.70 16.40
CA GLY A 214 28.82 -2.50 17.32
C GLY A 214 28.03 -1.66 18.34
N LYS A 215 27.91 -0.35 18.15
CA LYS A 215 27.22 0.55 19.08
C LYS A 215 25.74 0.57 18.80
N ALA A 216 24.95 0.47 19.87
CA ALA A 216 23.52 0.70 19.87
C ALA A 216 23.20 1.94 20.72
N THR A 217 22.43 2.87 20.18
CA THR A 217 22.00 4.09 20.86
C THR A 217 20.51 4.34 20.60
N SER A 218 19.87 5.08 21.49
CA SER A 218 18.52 5.57 21.26
C SER A 218 18.48 6.38 19.96
N TRP A 219 17.45 6.18 19.15
CA TRP A 219 17.29 6.87 17.88
C TRP A 219 16.03 7.74 17.88
N VAL A 220 16.22 8.95 17.43
CA VAL A 220 15.15 9.90 17.13
C VAL A 220 15.36 10.34 15.68
N PRO A 221 14.34 10.22 14.80
CA PRO A 221 14.51 10.61 13.41
C PRO A 221 14.83 12.08 13.28
N SER A 222 15.85 12.39 12.49
CA SER A 222 16.17 13.75 12.08
C SER A 222 15.18 14.26 11.02
N PRO A 223 15.11 15.56 10.75
CA PRO A 223 14.35 16.07 9.60
C PRO A 223 14.74 15.40 8.29
N ASP A 224 16.03 15.14 8.07
CA ASP A 224 16.52 14.46 6.87
C ASP A 224 16.00 13.01 6.78
N ASP A 225 15.86 12.30 7.91
CA ASP A 225 15.29 10.98 7.96
C ASP A 225 13.78 10.98 7.62
N ILE A 226 13.04 11.97 8.14
CA ILE A 226 11.59 12.09 7.97
C ILE A 226 11.22 12.39 6.50
N PHE A 227 11.98 13.24 5.83
CA PHE A 227 11.70 13.66 4.46
C PHE A 227 12.38 12.79 3.39
N SER A 228 13.07 11.73 3.82
CA SER A 228 13.76 10.80 2.93
C SER A 228 12.81 9.79 2.28
N SER A 229 13.12 9.40 1.04
CA SER A 229 12.46 8.34 0.28
C SER A 229 13.39 7.17 -0.07
N ASP A 230 14.53 7.07 0.62
CA ASP A 230 15.56 6.04 0.40
C ASP A 230 15.58 4.94 1.48
N TRP A 231 14.48 4.77 2.19
CA TRP A 231 14.32 3.74 3.19
C TRP A 231 14.11 2.37 2.58
N LYS A 232 14.63 1.34 3.23
CA LYS A 232 14.43 -0.08 2.88
C LYS A 232 14.43 -0.97 4.12
N VAL A 233 13.78 -2.13 4.01
CA VAL A 233 13.84 -3.18 5.04
C VAL A 233 15.18 -3.89 4.95
N VAL A 234 15.76 -4.23 6.11
CA VAL A 234 16.92 -5.11 6.20
C VAL A 234 16.41 -6.54 6.20
N LEU A 235 16.59 -7.22 5.08
CA LEU A 235 16.42 -8.67 4.98
C LEU A 235 17.78 -9.32 5.21
N GLN A 236 17.79 -10.51 5.81
CA GLN A 236 19.03 -11.24 6.14
C GLN A 236 19.89 -11.50 4.92
#